data_86a7fe0b45031ee06c1bb88ab941b990
#
_entry.id   86a7fe0b45031ee06c1bb88ab941b990
#
_cell.length_a   1.000
_cell.length_b   1.000
_cell.length_c   1.000
_cell.angle_alpha   90.00
_cell.angle_beta   90.00
_cell.angle_gamma   90.00
#
_symmetry.space_group_name_H-M   'P 1'
#
loop_
_entity.id
_entity.type
_entity.pdbx_description
1 polymer ?
#
loop_
_entity_poly.entity_id
_entity_poly.type
_entity_poly.pdbx_seq_one_letter_code
_entity_poly.pdbx_strand_id
1 'polypeptide(L)'
;MTAEDTLVRLGIELPPAPKAAGLYKPLFVQDGLAYFSGHLPLLSDGGMITGKVGGGLGVEEGFRAAHQVGLNILATVRESLGSLDRVERVIKLLGMVNAVPDFTQHPQVINGCSELFRDIWGEDCGVGTRSAFGVSGLPAGACVEIEGILSLRE
;
A
#
# COMPACT_ATOMS: atom_id res chain seq x y z
N MET A 1 -21.14 2.27 -8.39
CA MET A 1 -20.28 1.07 -8.27
C MET A 1 -19.43 1.23 -7.01
N THR A 2 -19.51 0.27 -6.12
CA THR A 2 -18.76 0.32 -4.86
C THR A 2 -17.32 -0.16 -5.06
N ALA A 3 -16.48 0.02 -4.05
CA ALA A 3 -15.11 -0.48 -4.06
C ALA A 3 -15.10 -2.02 -4.14
N GLU A 4 -16.00 -2.67 -3.40
CA GLU A 4 -16.12 -4.13 -3.45
C GLU A 4 -16.58 -4.63 -4.83
N ASP A 5 -17.53 -3.94 -5.48
CA ASP A 5 -17.93 -4.24 -6.87
C ASP A 5 -16.74 -4.09 -7.83
N THR A 6 -15.92 -3.09 -7.60
CA THR A 6 -14.75 -2.83 -8.45
C THR A 6 -13.72 -3.95 -8.34
N LEU A 7 -13.47 -4.47 -7.13
CA LEU A 7 -12.60 -5.63 -6.96
C LEU A 7 -13.08 -6.81 -7.81
N VAL A 8 -14.39 -7.10 -7.73
CA VAL A 8 -14.98 -8.22 -8.49
C VAL A 8 -14.83 -7.97 -10.00
N ARG A 9 -15.14 -6.76 -10.45
CA ARG A 9 -15.05 -6.40 -11.88
C ARG A 9 -13.62 -6.52 -12.40
N LEU A 10 -12.62 -6.14 -11.61
CA LEU A 10 -11.21 -6.21 -11.98
C LEU A 10 -10.61 -7.61 -11.79
N GLY A 11 -11.37 -8.55 -11.21
CA GLY A 11 -10.88 -9.90 -10.93
C GLY A 11 -9.78 -9.93 -9.87
N ILE A 12 -9.79 -8.98 -8.95
CA ILE A 12 -8.77 -8.88 -7.89
C ILE A 12 -9.20 -9.72 -6.71
N GLU A 13 -8.38 -10.72 -6.37
CA GLU A 13 -8.48 -11.47 -5.12
C GLU A 13 -7.48 -10.92 -4.13
N LEU A 14 -7.97 -10.44 -2.98
CA LEU A 14 -7.09 -9.91 -1.94
C LEU A 14 -6.38 -11.05 -1.21
N PRO A 15 -5.09 -10.87 -0.88
CA PRO A 15 -4.39 -11.83 -0.05
C PRO A 15 -4.94 -11.83 1.38
N PRO A 16 -4.57 -12.82 2.21
CA PRO A 16 -4.83 -12.72 3.65
C PRO A 16 -4.22 -11.45 4.22
N ALA A 17 -4.93 -10.80 5.14
CA ALA A 17 -4.40 -9.60 5.79
C ALA A 17 -3.12 -9.93 6.56
N PRO A 18 -2.04 -9.14 6.39
CA PRO A 18 -0.79 -9.40 7.12
C PRO A 18 -0.99 -9.21 8.62
N LYS A 19 -0.34 -10.06 9.42
CA LYS A 19 -0.33 -9.92 10.87
C LYS A 19 0.76 -8.94 11.29
N ALA A 20 0.52 -8.19 12.38
CA ALA A 20 1.53 -7.33 12.94
C ALA A 20 2.76 -8.15 13.35
N ALA A 21 3.94 -7.74 12.89
CA ALA A 21 5.21 -8.38 13.19
C ALA A 21 5.91 -7.75 14.40
N GLY A 22 5.23 -6.91 15.18
CA GLY A 22 5.79 -6.20 16.32
C GLY A 22 4.70 -5.56 17.19
N LEU A 23 5.10 -4.58 17.98
CA LEU A 23 4.21 -3.88 18.91
C LEU A 23 3.51 -2.72 18.20
N TYR A 24 2.58 -3.03 17.31
CA TYR A 24 1.77 -2.04 16.62
C TYR A 24 0.47 -2.68 16.13
N LYS A 25 -0.51 -1.82 15.81
CA LYS A 25 -1.74 -2.23 15.16
C LYS A 25 -1.60 -2.03 13.66
N PRO A 26 -2.02 -2.98 12.82
CA PRO A 26 -2.00 -2.78 11.36
C PRO A 26 -2.87 -1.60 10.92
N LEU A 27 -3.98 -1.36 11.63
CA LEU A 27 -4.88 -0.24 11.36
C LEU A 27 -5.53 0.22 12.67
N PHE A 28 -5.71 1.53 12.81
CA PHE A 28 -6.33 2.14 13.97
C PHE A 28 -7.29 3.24 13.52
N VAL A 29 -8.52 3.20 14.04
CA VAL A 29 -9.55 4.19 13.72
C VAL A 29 -9.72 5.17 14.86
N GLN A 30 -9.71 6.45 14.55
CA GLN A 30 -10.01 7.54 15.48
C GLN A 30 -10.61 8.72 14.75
N ASP A 31 -11.74 9.23 15.27
CA ASP A 31 -12.40 10.45 14.78
C ASP A 31 -12.67 10.40 13.26
N GLY A 32 -13.16 9.27 12.77
CA GLY A 32 -13.49 9.09 11.35
C GLY A 32 -12.30 8.90 10.43
N LEU A 33 -11.10 8.74 10.99
CA LEU A 33 -9.87 8.47 10.22
C LEU A 33 -9.36 7.07 10.55
N ALA A 34 -8.90 6.38 9.52
CA ALA A 34 -8.19 5.11 9.65
C ALA A 34 -6.72 5.34 9.34
N TYR A 35 -5.88 5.04 10.32
CA TYR A 35 -4.42 5.08 10.18
C TYR A 35 -3.94 3.66 9.95
N PHE A 36 -3.31 3.39 8.84
CA PHE A 36 -2.69 2.09 8.62
C PHE A 36 -1.17 2.17 8.72
N SER A 37 -0.61 1.20 9.41
CA SER A 37 0.83 1.07 9.64
C SER A 37 1.56 0.73 8.35
N GLY A 38 2.88 0.82 8.38
CA GLY A 38 3.72 0.42 7.26
C GLY A 38 3.43 -1.02 6.82
N HIS A 39 3.12 -1.18 5.54
CA HIS A 39 2.89 -2.47 4.91
C HIS A 39 4.02 -2.78 3.95
N LEU A 40 4.39 -4.05 3.91
CA LEU A 40 5.50 -4.58 3.13
C LEU A 40 4.99 -5.42 1.95
N PRO A 41 5.81 -5.69 0.94
CA PRO A 41 5.40 -6.50 -0.22
C PRO A 41 5.45 -8.00 0.08
N LEU A 42 4.70 -8.43 1.10
CA LEU A 42 4.52 -9.83 1.46
C LEU A 42 3.73 -10.55 0.38
N LEU A 43 4.21 -11.73 -0.01
CA LEU A 43 3.55 -12.61 -0.96
C LEU A 43 2.67 -13.63 -0.24
N SER A 44 1.67 -14.17 -0.95
CA SER A 44 0.72 -15.15 -0.38
C SER A 44 1.39 -16.45 0.07
N ASP A 45 2.55 -16.79 -0.47
CA ASP A 45 3.34 -17.97 -0.10
C ASP A 45 4.22 -17.76 1.15
N GLY A 46 4.17 -16.56 1.75
CA GLY A 46 5.01 -16.17 2.90
C GLY A 46 6.33 -15.52 2.50
N GLY A 47 6.64 -15.42 1.21
CA GLY A 47 7.81 -14.72 0.70
C GLY A 47 7.67 -13.22 0.78
N MET A 48 8.75 -12.52 0.46
CA MET A 48 8.83 -11.05 0.48
C MET A 48 9.60 -10.59 -0.74
N ILE A 49 9.14 -9.53 -1.42
CA ILE A 49 9.92 -8.90 -2.48
C ILE A 49 10.99 -8.04 -1.82
N THR A 50 12.24 -8.45 -1.95
CA THR A 50 13.40 -7.82 -1.29
C THR A 50 14.39 -7.29 -2.29
N GLY A 51 15.24 -6.37 -1.86
CA GLY A 51 16.34 -5.82 -2.64
C GLY A 51 16.31 -4.32 -2.73
N LYS A 52 17.30 -3.77 -3.43
CA LYS A 52 17.45 -2.32 -3.62
C LYS A 52 17.02 -1.92 -5.02
N VAL A 53 16.10 -0.99 -5.09
CA VAL A 53 15.64 -0.41 -6.36
C VAL A 53 16.71 0.53 -6.91
N GLY A 54 17.00 0.41 -8.19
CA GLY A 54 18.13 1.07 -8.84
C GLY A 54 19.44 0.28 -8.73
N GLY A 55 19.45 -0.79 -7.95
CA GLY A 55 20.55 -1.76 -7.84
C GLY A 55 20.14 -3.10 -8.46
N GLY A 56 19.84 -4.10 -7.61
CA GLY A 56 19.40 -5.42 -8.08
C GLY A 56 17.98 -5.44 -8.67
N LEU A 57 17.14 -4.45 -8.31
CA LEU A 57 15.79 -4.30 -8.84
C LEU A 57 15.68 -3.04 -9.68
N GLY A 58 14.88 -3.09 -10.75
CA GLY A 58 14.53 -1.93 -11.56
C GLY A 58 13.23 -1.25 -11.08
N VAL A 59 12.85 -0.17 -11.77
CA VAL A 59 11.62 0.59 -11.48
C VAL A 59 10.39 -0.30 -11.61
N GLU A 60 10.33 -1.17 -12.62
CA GLU A 60 9.17 -2.04 -12.87
C GLU A 60 8.96 -3.05 -11.74
N GLU A 61 10.05 -3.67 -11.25
CA GLU A 61 9.96 -4.58 -10.10
C GLU A 61 9.53 -3.82 -8.84
N GLY A 62 10.05 -2.61 -8.64
CA GLY A 62 9.64 -1.74 -7.55
C GLY A 62 8.14 -1.37 -7.64
N PHE A 63 7.66 -1.04 -8.83
CA PHE A 63 6.24 -0.76 -9.09
C PHE A 63 5.36 -1.97 -8.74
N ARG A 64 5.74 -3.16 -9.16
CA ARG A 64 5.01 -4.39 -8.82
C ARG A 64 5.02 -4.67 -7.32
N ALA A 65 6.14 -4.40 -6.65
CA ALA A 65 6.21 -4.53 -5.20
C ALA A 65 5.27 -3.53 -4.51
N ALA A 66 5.22 -2.27 -4.96
CA ALA A 66 4.28 -1.28 -4.43
C ALA A 66 2.83 -1.68 -4.68
N HIS A 67 2.51 -2.29 -5.82
CA HIS A 67 1.20 -2.86 -6.09
C HIS A 67 0.86 -3.97 -5.09
N GLN A 68 1.80 -4.88 -4.82
CA GLN A 68 1.61 -5.93 -3.81
C GLN A 68 1.38 -5.34 -2.41
N VAL A 69 2.12 -4.29 -2.04
CA VAL A 69 1.89 -3.56 -0.78
C VAL A 69 0.46 -3.02 -0.76
N GLY A 70 0.00 -2.44 -1.85
CA GLY A 70 -1.37 -1.94 -1.99
C GLY A 70 -2.42 -3.04 -1.77
N LEU A 71 -2.23 -4.23 -2.34
CA LEU A 71 -3.12 -5.37 -2.11
C LEU A 71 -3.14 -5.77 -0.62
N ASN A 72 -1.99 -5.78 0.03
CA ASN A 72 -1.87 -6.10 1.45
C ASN A 72 -2.58 -5.04 2.32
N ILE A 73 -2.47 -3.76 1.96
CA ILE A 73 -3.21 -2.68 2.62
C ILE A 73 -4.72 -2.87 2.47
N LEU A 74 -5.20 -3.14 1.25
CA LEU A 74 -6.63 -3.39 1.00
C LEU A 74 -7.13 -4.56 1.85
N ALA A 75 -6.34 -5.63 1.97
CA ALA A 75 -6.68 -6.78 2.82
C ALA A 75 -6.82 -6.37 4.29
N THR A 76 -5.87 -5.58 4.81
CA THR A 76 -5.93 -5.04 6.18
C THR A 76 -7.16 -4.16 6.39
N VAL A 77 -7.45 -3.27 5.44
CA VAL A 77 -8.61 -2.37 5.50
C VAL A 77 -9.91 -3.17 5.54
N ARG A 78 -10.07 -4.14 4.63
CA ARG A 78 -11.29 -4.98 4.59
C ARG A 78 -11.44 -5.77 5.89
N GLU A 79 -10.38 -6.39 6.39
CA GLU A 79 -10.45 -7.17 7.63
C GLU A 79 -10.82 -6.28 8.83
N SER A 80 -10.20 -5.11 8.93
CA SER A 80 -10.39 -4.21 10.07
C SER A 80 -11.74 -3.50 10.05
N LEU A 81 -12.25 -3.12 8.87
CA LEU A 81 -13.46 -2.31 8.71
C LEU A 81 -14.68 -3.14 8.26
N GLY A 82 -14.48 -4.36 7.82
CA GLY A 82 -15.52 -5.25 7.28
C GLY A 82 -15.79 -5.05 5.79
N SER A 83 -15.46 -3.90 5.21
CA SER A 83 -15.63 -3.63 3.79
C SER A 83 -14.76 -2.46 3.35
N LEU A 84 -14.28 -2.50 2.11
CA LEU A 84 -13.60 -1.36 1.47
C LEU A 84 -14.56 -0.19 1.21
N ASP A 85 -15.86 -0.45 1.18
CA ASP A 85 -16.88 0.59 0.97
C ASP A 85 -17.00 1.56 2.16
N ARG A 86 -16.41 1.20 3.32
CA ARG A 86 -16.30 2.08 4.48
C ARG A 86 -15.34 3.23 4.25
N VAL A 87 -14.45 3.12 3.29
CA VAL A 87 -13.48 4.19 2.97
C VAL A 87 -14.17 5.26 2.15
N GLU A 88 -14.09 6.51 2.62
CA GLU A 88 -14.55 7.67 1.86
C GLU A 88 -13.49 8.13 0.88
N ARG A 89 -12.26 8.35 1.37
CA ARG A 89 -11.13 8.73 0.49
C ARG A 89 -9.77 8.46 1.10
N VAL A 90 -8.78 8.38 0.23
CA VAL A 90 -7.37 8.39 0.62
C VAL A 90 -6.98 9.83 1.00
N ILE A 91 -6.50 10.03 2.22
CA ILE A 91 -6.04 11.33 2.69
C ILE A 91 -4.55 11.50 2.38
N LYS A 92 -3.74 10.54 2.78
CA LYS A 92 -2.29 10.62 2.62
C LYS A 92 -1.66 9.24 2.52
N LEU A 93 -0.64 9.14 1.67
CA LEU A 93 0.29 8.02 1.62
C LEU A 93 1.71 8.50 1.90
N LEU A 94 2.46 7.71 2.64
CA LEU A 94 3.91 7.84 2.77
C LEU A 94 4.55 6.59 2.18
N GLY A 95 5.21 6.74 1.04
CA GLY A 95 5.85 5.65 0.33
C GLY A 95 7.37 5.71 0.47
N MET A 96 7.96 4.64 0.97
CA MET A 96 9.40 4.51 1.20
C MET A 96 9.96 3.45 0.26
N VAL A 97 11.00 3.80 -0.47
CA VAL A 97 11.66 2.90 -1.40
C VAL A 97 13.06 2.59 -0.88
N ASN A 98 13.34 1.32 -0.64
CA ASN A 98 14.70 0.86 -0.35
C ASN A 98 15.51 0.95 -1.64
N ALA A 99 16.27 2.03 -1.80
CA ALA A 99 16.87 2.41 -3.06
C ALA A 99 18.37 2.70 -2.90
N VAL A 100 19.10 2.56 -4.01
CA VAL A 100 20.48 3.06 -4.07
C VAL A 100 20.49 4.58 -3.99
N PRO A 101 21.60 5.22 -3.51
CA PRO A 101 21.61 6.65 -3.22
C PRO A 101 21.31 7.58 -4.41
N ASP A 102 21.63 7.17 -5.61
CA ASP A 102 21.44 7.95 -6.84
C ASP A 102 20.13 7.63 -7.59
N PHE A 103 19.29 6.74 -7.05
CA PHE A 103 17.97 6.48 -7.60
C PHE A 103 17.07 7.71 -7.43
N THR A 104 16.28 8.07 -8.44
CA THR A 104 15.47 9.29 -8.45
C THR A 104 14.01 9.07 -8.82
N GLN A 105 13.59 7.82 -9.07
CA GLN A 105 12.25 7.51 -9.57
C GLN A 105 11.33 6.90 -8.49
N HIS A 106 11.46 7.37 -7.25
CA HIS A 106 10.63 6.90 -6.14
C HIS A 106 9.13 7.08 -6.40
N PRO A 107 8.65 8.24 -6.94
CA PRO A 107 7.23 8.40 -7.24
C PRO A 107 6.71 7.35 -8.23
N GLN A 108 7.49 7.00 -9.25
CA GLN A 108 7.11 6.00 -10.24
C GLN A 108 6.94 4.60 -9.61
N VAL A 109 7.78 4.27 -8.63
CA VAL A 109 7.67 3.03 -7.86
C VAL A 109 6.38 3.01 -7.04
N ILE A 110 6.14 4.07 -6.27
CA ILE A 110 4.96 4.14 -5.38
C ILE A 110 3.65 4.21 -6.16
N ASN A 111 3.68 4.63 -7.42
CA ASN A 111 2.52 4.59 -8.31
C ASN A 111 1.88 3.19 -8.41
N GLY A 112 2.63 2.11 -8.18
CA GLY A 112 2.06 0.77 -8.13
C GLY A 112 0.92 0.64 -7.12
N CYS A 113 1.06 1.28 -5.96
CA CYS A 113 0.01 1.36 -4.95
C CYS A 113 -1.05 2.43 -5.28
N SER A 114 -0.61 3.63 -5.67
CA SER A 114 -1.52 4.75 -5.92
C SER A 114 -2.48 4.48 -7.09
N GLU A 115 -2.01 3.82 -8.14
CA GLU A 115 -2.87 3.44 -9.28
C GLU A 115 -3.91 2.40 -8.86
N LEU A 116 -3.51 1.41 -8.04
CA LEU A 116 -4.45 0.44 -7.50
C LEU A 116 -5.56 1.14 -6.70
N PHE A 117 -5.20 2.07 -5.82
CA PHE A 117 -6.18 2.79 -4.99
C PHE A 117 -7.09 3.67 -5.84
N ARG A 118 -6.54 4.35 -6.86
CA ARG A 118 -7.34 5.09 -7.84
C ARG A 118 -8.35 4.16 -8.54
N ASP A 119 -7.93 2.99 -8.95
CA ASP A 119 -8.79 2.04 -9.65
C ASP A 119 -9.91 1.52 -8.74
N ILE A 120 -9.65 1.37 -7.44
CA ILE A 120 -10.62 0.86 -6.47
C ILE A 120 -11.61 1.95 -6.02
N TRP A 121 -11.12 3.15 -5.67
CA TRP A 121 -11.94 4.22 -5.08
C TRP A 121 -12.21 5.39 -6.03
N GLY A 122 -11.67 5.37 -7.23
CA GLY A 122 -11.87 6.41 -8.24
C GLY A 122 -10.85 7.55 -8.16
N GLU A 123 -10.81 8.35 -9.20
CA GLU A 123 -9.84 9.45 -9.34
C GLU A 123 -9.94 10.47 -8.20
N ASP A 124 -11.16 10.84 -7.80
CA ASP A 124 -11.36 11.85 -6.76
C ASP A 124 -11.08 11.31 -5.35
N CYS A 125 -11.53 10.09 -5.05
CA CYS A 125 -11.43 9.53 -3.70
C CYS A 125 -10.20 8.64 -3.50
N GLY A 126 -9.71 8.00 -4.54
CA GLY A 126 -8.59 7.07 -4.47
C GLY A 126 -7.22 7.75 -4.56
N VAL A 127 -7.16 9.00 -4.99
CA VAL A 127 -5.90 9.76 -5.13
C VAL A 127 -5.85 10.83 -4.04
N GLY A 128 -4.95 10.64 -3.08
CA GLY A 128 -4.73 11.58 -1.98
C GLY A 128 -3.42 12.33 -2.10
N THR A 129 -3.04 13.00 -1.02
CA THR A 129 -1.70 13.58 -0.89
C THR A 129 -0.67 12.47 -0.69
N ARG A 130 0.60 12.75 -1.01
CA ARG A 130 1.62 11.71 -0.97
C ARG A 130 3.02 12.28 -0.84
N SER A 131 3.88 11.56 -0.10
CA SER A 131 5.34 11.69 -0.22
C SER A 131 5.90 10.33 -0.64
N ALA A 132 6.88 10.34 -1.54
CA ALA A 132 7.58 9.15 -2.00
C ALA A 132 9.08 9.46 -2.04
N PHE A 133 9.88 8.69 -1.29
CA PHE A 133 11.31 8.96 -1.15
C PHE A 133 12.08 7.68 -0.87
N GLY A 134 13.40 7.78 -0.99
CA GLY A 134 14.31 6.68 -0.74
C GLY A 134 14.75 6.59 0.70
N VAL A 135 14.99 5.36 1.15
CA VAL A 135 15.54 5.05 2.46
C VAL A 135 16.73 4.10 2.31
N SER A 136 17.59 4.07 3.31
CA SER A 136 18.80 3.23 3.29
C SER A 136 18.53 1.75 3.54
N GLY A 137 17.36 1.40 4.08
CA GLY A 137 16.96 0.03 4.35
C GLY A 137 15.54 -0.02 4.89
N LEU A 138 14.90 -1.18 4.75
CA LEU A 138 13.56 -1.46 5.25
C LEU A 138 13.54 -2.81 5.99
N PRO A 139 12.53 -3.06 6.84
CA PRO A 139 12.43 -4.32 7.58
C PRO A 139 12.53 -5.54 6.67
N ALA A 140 13.28 -6.54 7.09
CA ALA A 140 13.50 -7.80 6.38
C ALA A 140 14.06 -7.63 4.95
N GLY A 141 14.69 -6.49 4.65
CA GLY A 141 15.20 -6.21 3.31
C GLY A 141 14.13 -5.90 2.28
N ALA A 142 12.91 -5.59 2.70
CA ALA A 142 11.82 -5.22 1.79
C ALA A 142 12.25 -4.07 0.87
N CYS A 143 11.78 -4.10 -0.37
CA CYS A 143 12.15 -3.06 -1.35
C CYS A 143 11.25 -1.83 -1.26
N VAL A 144 10.05 -1.95 -0.69
CA VAL A 144 9.06 -0.88 -0.58
C VAL A 144 8.32 -1.03 0.75
N GLU A 145 7.96 0.10 1.36
CA GLU A 145 7.05 0.15 2.49
C GLU A 145 6.12 1.35 2.36
N ILE A 146 4.83 1.18 2.66
CA ILE A 146 3.84 2.25 2.53
C ILE A 146 2.96 2.28 3.76
N GLU A 147 2.74 3.48 4.31
CA GLU A 147 1.75 3.76 5.34
C GLU A 147 0.83 4.89 4.88
N GLY A 148 -0.28 5.09 5.58
CA GLY A 148 -1.17 6.19 5.20
C GLY A 148 -2.36 6.39 6.11
N ILE A 149 -3.23 7.29 5.65
CA ILE A 149 -4.43 7.74 6.34
C ILE A 149 -5.58 7.76 5.35
N LEU A 150 -6.72 7.18 5.77
CA LEU A 150 -7.97 7.17 5.03
C LEU A 150 -9.04 7.89 5.84
N SER A 151 -9.97 8.61 5.19
CA SER A 151 -11.21 9.02 5.87
C SER A 151 -12.28 7.95 5.66
N LEU A 152 -13.18 7.85 6.62
CA LEU A 152 -14.22 6.83 6.63
C LEU A 152 -15.60 7.46 6.48
N ARG A 153 -16.50 6.74 5.81
CA ARG A 153 -17.91 7.09 5.76
C ARG A 153 -18.55 6.88 7.14
N GLU A 154 -19.51 7.73 7.47
CA GLU A 154 -20.34 7.58 8.67
C GLU A 154 -21.23 6.32 8.62
#